data_8e2ac665043f4848101e22b82691ddc3
#
_entry.id   8e2ac665043f4848101e22b82691ddc3
#
_cell.length_a   1.000
_cell.length_b   1.000
_cell.length_c   1.000
_cell.angle_alpha   90.00
_cell.angle_beta   90.00
_cell.angle_gamma   90.00
#
_symmetry.space_group_name_H-M   'P 1'
#
loop_
_entity.id
_entity.type
_entity.pdbx_description
1 polymer ?
#
loop_
_entity_poly.entity_id
_entity_poly.type
_entity_poly.pdbx_seq_one_letter_code
_entity_poly.pdbx_strand_id
1 'polypeptide(L)'
;MPLAIAIGIIVALLGYLFYALAHERGPGAPDVAIGYERAWDELNFGLLWDLSGEELRDGLHRDQFIEAKRRAYANAEPRGRLADSIVVDTFVEGQQSALVVTIVTAEGISVRNDVLMERRANGWTVVGYSLRPGGASAPTPDKDHA
;
A
#
# COMPACT_ATOMS: atom_id res chain seq x y z
N MET A 1 -20.40 -48.62 4.21
CA MET A 1 -19.14 -48.15 4.81
C MET A 1 -18.38 -47.10 3.96
N PRO A 2 -18.13 -47.25 2.66
CA PRO A 2 -17.34 -46.27 1.93
C PRO A 2 -18.01 -44.88 1.78
N LEU A 3 -19.34 -44.85 1.68
CA LEU A 3 -20.08 -43.58 1.54
C LEU A 3 -19.96 -42.67 2.79
N ALA A 4 -20.03 -43.21 3.97
CA ALA A 4 -19.91 -42.45 5.23
C ALA A 4 -18.51 -41.82 5.37
N ILE A 5 -17.46 -42.56 4.96
CA ILE A 5 -16.08 -42.10 4.99
C ILE A 5 -15.92 -40.94 3.95
N ALA A 6 -16.47 -41.09 2.74
CA ALA A 6 -16.41 -40.03 1.73
C ALA A 6 -17.11 -38.76 2.19
N ILE A 7 -18.27 -38.85 2.80
CA ILE A 7 -19.00 -37.69 3.35
C ILE A 7 -18.17 -37.02 4.47
N GLY A 8 -17.56 -37.81 5.38
CA GLY A 8 -16.70 -37.27 6.42
C GLY A 8 -15.51 -36.48 5.89
N ILE A 9 -14.86 -37.00 4.85
CA ILE A 9 -13.73 -36.30 4.19
C ILE A 9 -14.19 -34.99 3.55
N ILE A 10 -15.33 -34.99 2.85
CA ILE A 10 -15.88 -33.79 2.20
C ILE A 10 -16.18 -32.72 3.24
N VAL A 11 -16.83 -33.08 4.34
CA VAL A 11 -17.16 -32.13 5.42
C VAL A 11 -15.88 -31.57 6.07
N ALA A 12 -14.86 -32.40 6.29
CA ALA A 12 -13.58 -31.95 6.82
C ALA A 12 -12.86 -30.99 5.86
N LEU A 13 -12.85 -31.27 4.56
CA LEU A 13 -12.27 -30.40 3.55
C LEU A 13 -12.99 -29.06 3.43
N LEU A 14 -14.32 -29.08 3.44
CA LEU A 14 -15.13 -27.86 3.44
C LEU A 14 -14.91 -27.03 4.71
N GLY A 15 -14.83 -27.68 5.87
CA GLY A 15 -14.51 -27.02 7.14
C GLY A 15 -13.12 -26.40 7.13
N TYR A 16 -12.12 -27.11 6.60
CA TYR A 16 -10.77 -26.59 6.43
C TYR A 16 -10.70 -25.42 5.44
N LEU A 17 -11.39 -25.53 4.31
CA LEU A 17 -11.47 -24.45 3.30
C LEU A 17 -12.12 -23.20 3.91
N PHE A 18 -13.23 -23.37 4.62
CA PHE A 18 -13.90 -22.27 5.30
C PHE A 18 -13.02 -21.63 6.37
N TYR A 19 -12.31 -22.47 7.15
CA TYR A 19 -11.34 -21.98 8.13
C TYR A 19 -10.20 -21.21 7.46
N ALA A 20 -9.64 -21.72 6.36
CA ALA A 20 -8.57 -21.07 5.62
C ALA A 20 -9.04 -19.70 5.08
N LEU A 21 -10.21 -19.64 4.45
CA LEU A 21 -10.80 -18.37 3.94
C LEU A 21 -11.09 -17.37 5.07
N ALA A 22 -11.60 -17.86 6.21
CA ALA A 22 -11.88 -16.99 7.36
C ALA A 22 -10.61 -16.48 8.06
N HIS A 23 -9.46 -17.16 7.84
CA HIS A 23 -8.15 -16.79 8.40
C HIS A 23 -7.19 -16.23 7.32
N GLU A 24 -7.66 -16.00 6.10
CA GLU A 24 -6.88 -15.25 5.14
C GLU A 24 -6.56 -13.87 5.73
N ARG A 25 -5.31 -13.72 6.11
CA ARG A 25 -4.77 -12.40 6.44
C ARG A 25 -4.81 -11.61 5.15
N GLY A 26 -5.53 -10.48 5.15
CA GLY A 26 -5.51 -9.55 4.04
C GLY A 26 -4.06 -9.14 3.67
N PRO A 27 -3.89 -8.33 2.64
CA PRO A 27 -2.55 -7.92 2.20
C PRO A 27 -1.73 -7.34 3.36
N GLY A 28 -0.45 -7.65 3.39
CA GLY A 28 0.49 -7.13 4.37
C GLY A 28 0.70 -5.63 4.24
N ALA A 29 1.26 -5.00 5.27
CA ALA A 29 1.56 -3.56 5.22
C ALA A 29 2.41 -3.15 4.02
N PRO A 30 3.48 -3.89 3.64
CA PRO A 30 4.24 -3.59 2.43
C PRO A 30 3.41 -3.62 1.14
N ASP A 31 2.50 -4.59 1.01
CA ASP A 31 1.65 -4.72 -0.19
C ASP A 31 0.65 -3.56 -0.30
N VAL A 32 0.07 -3.15 0.83
CA VAL A 32 -0.82 -1.98 0.89
C VAL A 32 -0.07 -0.71 0.54
N ALA A 33 1.16 -0.52 1.02
CA ALA A 33 1.99 0.62 0.68
C ALA A 33 2.29 0.69 -0.82
N ILE A 34 2.69 -0.42 -1.44
CA ILE A 34 2.89 -0.50 -2.90
C ILE A 34 1.59 -0.21 -3.65
N GLY A 35 0.47 -0.75 -3.18
CA GLY A 35 -0.85 -0.48 -3.76
C GLY A 35 -1.23 1.00 -3.69
N TYR A 36 -0.89 1.67 -2.60
CA TYR A 36 -1.11 3.10 -2.41
C TYR A 36 -0.27 3.94 -3.36
N GLU A 37 1.03 3.63 -3.51
CA GLU A 37 1.91 4.30 -4.47
C GLU A 37 1.44 4.12 -5.92
N ARG A 38 1.02 2.90 -6.28
CA ARG A 38 0.45 2.63 -7.61
C ARG A 38 -0.83 3.40 -7.85
N ALA A 39 -1.70 3.51 -6.85
CA ALA A 39 -2.92 4.28 -6.96
C ALA A 39 -2.65 5.76 -7.26
N TRP A 40 -1.58 6.33 -6.68
CA TRP A 40 -1.10 7.67 -7.02
C TRP A 40 -0.54 7.73 -8.43
N ASP A 41 0.31 6.80 -8.81
CA ASP A 41 0.92 6.75 -10.15
C ASP A 41 -0.11 6.63 -11.27
N GLU A 42 -1.16 5.84 -11.03
CA GLU A 42 -2.25 5.61 -11.97
C GLU A 42 -3.40 6.64 -11.86
N LEU A 43 -3.31 7.59 -10.92
CA LEU A 43 -4.38 8.53 -10.57
C LEU A 43 -5.71 7.82 -10.26
N ASN A 44 -5.62 6.66 -9.63
CA ASN A 44 -6.77 5.87 -9.20
C ASN A 44 -7.29 6.39 -7.86
N PHE A 45 -8.01 7.50 -7.88
CA PHE A 45 -8.51 8.16 -6.67
C PHE A 45 -9.56 7.35 -5.92
N GLY A 46 -10.24 6.41 -6.58
CA GLY A 46 -11.12 5.45 -5.93
C GLY A 46 -10.35 4.51 -5.02
N LEU A 47 -9.26 3.92 -5.53
CA LEU A 47 -8.38 3.05 -4.75
C LEU A 47 -7.66 3.83 -3.64
N LEU A 48 -7.23 5.06 -3.92
CA LEU A 48 -6.66 5.93 -2.89
C LEU A 48 -7.62 6.15 -1.73
N TRP A 49 -8.91 6.41 -2.02
CA TRP A 49 -9.93 6.51 -1.00
C TRP A 49 -10.07 5.22 -0.19
N ASP A 50 -10.14 4.08 -0.88
CA ASP A 50 -10.38 2.78 -0.25
C ASP A 50 -9.21 2.36 0.66
N LEU A 51 -7.97 2.73 0.31
CA LEU A 51 -6.76 2.47 1.09
C LEU A 51 -6.50 3.52 2.19
N SER A 52 -7.10 4.71 2.12
CA SER A 52 -6.90 5.82 3.04
C SER A 52 -7.81 5.74 4.26
N GLY A 53 -7.29 6.13 5.41
CA GLY A 53 -8.09 6.45 6.59
C GLY A 53 -8.75 7.82 6.48
N GLU A 54 -9.60 8.13 7.45
CA GLU A 54 -10.30 9.43 7.52
C GLU A 54 -9.31 10.60 7.58
N GLU A 55 -8.12 10.37 8.12
CA GLU A 55 -7.04 11.33 8.26
C GLU A 55 -6.56 11.90 6.91
N LEU A 56 -6.68 11.12 5.83
CA LEU A 56 -6.25 11.48 4.49
C LEU A 56 -7.39 11.78 3.52
N ARG A 57 -8.64 11.74 3.99
CA ARG A 57 -9.83 11.94 3.16
C ARG A 57 -10.32 13.38 3.12
N ASP A 58 -9.63 14.31 3.79
CA ASP A 58 -9.95 15.75 3.81
C ASP A 58 -11.38 16.05 4.30
N GLY A 59 -11.99 15.16 5.12
CA GLY A 59 -13.37 15.28 5.58
C GLY A 59 -14.43 15.11 4.48
N LEU A 60 -14.04 14.66 3.30
CA LEU A 60 -14.91 14.48 2.14
C LEU A 60 -15.53 13.08 2.11
N HIS A 61 -16.68 12.93 1.50
CA HIS A 61 -17.21 11.63 1.09
C HIS A 61 -16.50 11.13 -0.17
N ARG A 62 -16.61 9.83 -0.45
CA ARG A 62 -15.88 9.16 -1.54
C ARG A 62 -15.99 9.89 -2.89
N ASP A 63 -17.20 10.18 -3.33
CA ASP A 63 -17.40 10.81 -4.64
C ASP A 63 -16.86 12.25 -4.69
N GLN A 64 -16.99 12.98 -3.59
CA GLN A 64 -16.44 14.34 -3.44
C GLN A 64 -14.91 14.32 -3.45
N PHE A 65 -14.30 13.37 -2.76
CA PHE A 65 -12.85 13.20 -2.76
C PHE A 65 -12.32 12.90 -4.17
N ILE A 66 -12.93 11.92 -4.86
CA ILE A 66 -12.54 11.54 -6.21
C ILE A 66 -12.65 12.73 -7.16
N GLU A 67 -13.74 13.48 -7.09
CA GLU A 67 -13.97 14.65 -7.93
C GLU A 67 -12.99 15.79 -7.61
N ALA A 68 -12.73 16.06 -6.33
CA ALA A 68 -11.76 17.07 -5.91
C ALA A 68 -10.34 16.73 -6.40
N LYS A 69 -9.93 15.47 -6.28
CA LYS A 69 -8.62 15.01 -6.77
C LYS A 69 -8.55 15.07 -8.30
N ARG A 70 -9.61 14.66 -9.02
CA ARG A 70 -9.68 14.80 -10.48
C ARG A 70 -9.46 16.23 -10.93
N ARG A 71 -10.11 17.19 -10.29
CA ARG A 71 -9.95 18.61 -10.63
C ARG A 71 -8.53 19.10 -10.35
N ALA A 72 -7.98 18.74 -9.20
CA ALA A 72 -6.63 19.15 -8.81
C ALA A 72 -5.56 18.62 -9.78
N TYR A 73 -5.76 17.42 -10.33
CA TYR A 73 -4.82 16.76 -11.23
C TYR A 73 -5.23 16.80 -12.71
N ALA A 74 -6.30 17.54 -13.09
CA ALA A 74 -6.81 17.60 -14.46
C ALA A 74 -5.78 18.11 -15.46
N ASN A 75 -4.93 19.05 -15.04
CA ASN A 75 -3.89 19.67 -15.87
C ASN A 75 -2.52 19.01 -15.68
N ALA A 76 -2.48 18.03 -14.78
CA ALA A 76 -1.27 17.28 -14.62
C ALA A 76 -1.06 16.41 -15.86
N GLU A 77 0.16 16.34 -16.47
CA GLU A 77 0.44 15.59 -17.71
C GLU A 77 -0.02 14.11 -17.61
N PRO A 78 -0.49 13.50 -18.70
CA PRO A 78 -1.05 12.16 -18.65
C PRO A 78 0.08 11.12 -18.40
N ARG A 79 0.17 10.43 -17.62
CA ARG A 79 -0.34 9.97 -16.55
C ARG A 79 -0.87 8.60 -16.61
N GLY A 80 -0.37 7.84 -17.01
CA GLY A 80 -0.41 6.47 -16.80
C GLY A 80 1.03 6.03 -16.60
N ARG A 81 1.39 5.65 -15.41
CA ARG A 81 2.64 4.95 -15.10
C ARG A 81 3.89 5.75 -15.43
N LEU A 82 4.09 6.83 -14.71
CA LEU A 82 5.36 7.55 -14.71
C LEU A 82 6.43 6.76 -13.95
N ALA A 83 6.02 5.92 -13.00
CA ALA A 83 6.94 5.15 -12.20
C ALA A 83 7.51 3.96 -12.98
N ASP A 84 8.83 3.96 -13.16
CA ASP A 84 9.57 2.82 -13.70
C ASP A 84 9.62 1.66 -12.68
N SER A 85 9.69 2.01 -11.40
CA SER A 85 9.65 1.04 -10.30
C SER A 85 9.08 1.63 -9.03
N ILE A 86 8.41 0.77 -8.26
CA ILE A 86 7.93 1.05 -6.91
C ILE A 86 8.38 -0.12 -6.05
N VAL A 87 9.23 0.15 -5.08
CA VAL A 87 9.79 -0.87 -4.19
C VAL A 87 9.71 -0.45 -2.73
N VAL A 88 9.65 -1.44 -1.84
CA VAL A 88 9.79 -1.21 -0.41
C VAL A 88 11.28 -1.20 -0.05
N ASP A 89 11.74 -0.12 0.56
CA ASP A 89 13.11 0.01 1.05
C ASP A 89 13.25 -0.63 2.44
N THR A 90 12.41 -0.17 3.38
CA THR A 90 12.36 -0.69 4.74
C THR A 90 10.93 -0.67 5.27
N PHE A 91 10.62 -1.51 6.23
CA PHE A 91 9.37 -1.41 6.98
C PHE A 91 9.54 -1.88 8.42
N VAL A 92 8.73 -1.31 9.28
CA VAL A 92 8.56 -1.72 10.67
C VAL A 92 7.07 -1.96 10.90
N GLU A 93 6.72 -3.17 11.28
CA GLU A 93 5.34 -3.58 11.53
C GLU A 93 5.17 -3.97 12.99
N GLY A 94 4.26 -3.28 13.68
CA GLY A 94 3.76 -3.63 14.99
C GLY A 94 2.39 -4.30 14.92
N GLN A 95 1.75 -4.49 16.07
CA GLN A 95 0.43 -5.13 16.12
C GLN A 95 -0.67 -4.24 15.53
N GLN A 96 -0.60 -2.94 15.75
CA GLN A 96 -1.64 -1.96 15.40
C GLN A 96 -1.18 -0.90 14.41
N SER A 97 0.12 -0.72 14.23
CA SER A 97 0.70 0.29 13.36
C SER A 97 1.86 -0.26 12.55
N ALA A 98 2.07 0.30 11.37
CA ALA A 98 3.22 0.01 10.54
C ALA A 98 3.73 1.30 9.88
N LEU A 99 5.03 1.37 9.69
CA LEU A 99 5.69 2.37 8.86
C LEU A 99 6.40 1.63 7.72
N VAL A 100 6.01 1.94 6.50
CA VAL A 100 6.65 1.40 5.29
C VAL A 100 7.32 2.54 4.56
N VAL A 101 8.59 2.40 4.27
CA VAL A 101 9.34 3.34 3.43
C VAL A 101 9.39 2.79 2.03
N THR A 102 8.83 3.51 1.08
CA THR A 102 8.84 3.16 -0.34
C THR A 102 9.82 4.01 -1.12
N ILE A 103 10.33 3.49 -2.21
CA ILE A 103 11.10 4.22 -3.21
C ILE A 103 10.35 4.11 -4.53
N VAL A 104 9.97 5.27 -5.06
CA VAL A 104 9.35 5.40 -6.38
C VAL A 104 10.38 6.01 -7.30
N THR A 105 10.71 5.32 -8.38
CA THR A 105 11.66 5.79 -9.40
C THR A 105 10.92 6.09 -10.69
N ALA A 106 11.14 7.26 -11.24
CA ALA A 106 10.61 7.68 -12.53
C ALA A 106 11.67 8.51 -13.27
N GLU A 107 11.93 8.19 -14.52
CA GLU A 107 12.90 8.92 -15.38
C GLU A 107 14.28 9.10 -14.72
N GLY A 108 14.74 8.11 -13.99
CA GLY A 108 16.02 8.14 -13.28
C GLY A 108 16.02 8.94 -11.97
N ILE A 109 14.90 9.53 -11.59
CA ILE A 109 14.73 10.23 -10.31
C ILE A 109 14.05 9.31 -9.32
N SER A 110 14.62 9.18 -8.14
CA SER A 110 14.03 8.38 -7.06
C SER A 110 13.51 9.29 -5.94
N VAL A 111 12.29 9.03 -5.51
CA VAL A 111 11.65 9.71 -4.38
C VAL A 111 11.39 8.67 -3.30
N ARG A 112 11.73 9.02 -2.07
CA ARG A 112 11.46 8.20 -0.90
C ARG A 112 10.23 8.71 -0.18
N ASN A 113 9.30 7.83 0.13
CA ASN A 113 8.06 8.17 0.80
C ASN A 113 7.90 7.35 2.07
N ASP A 114 7.37 7.98 3.10
CA ASP A 114 6.96 7.31 4.34
C ASP A 114 5.45 7.08 4.29
N VAL A 115 5.04 5.82 4.38
CA VAL A 115 3.65 5.39 4.42
C VAL A 115 3.35 4.87 5.83
N LEU A 116 2.62 5.67 6.62
CA LEU A 116 2.18 5.30 7.96
C LEU A 116 0.83 4.63 7.88
N MET A 117 0.70 3.48 8.51
CA MET A 117 -0.52 2.67 8.47
C MET A 117 -0.97 2.25 9.86
N GLU A 118 -2.27 2.07 9.99
CA GLU A 118 -2.91 1.46 11.15
C GLU A 118 -3.72 0.23 10.74
N ARG A 119 -3.74 -0.76 11.63
CA ARG A 119 -4.58 -1.94 11.45
C ARG A 119 -6.00 -1.62 11.91
N ARG A 120 -6.93 -1.69 10.98
CA ARG A 120 -8.36 -1.47 11.21
C ARG A 120 -9.16 -2.72 10.83
N ALA A 121 -10.50 -2.67 10.97
CA ALA A 121 -11.37 -3.82 10.73
C ALA A 121 -11.17 -4.47 9.35
N ASN A 122 -10.86 -3.68 8.33
CA ASN A 122 -10.68 -4.12 6.95
C ASN A 122 -9.20 -4.37 6.56
N GLY A 123 -8.29 -4.43 7.54
CA GLY A 123 -6.86 -4.63 7.30
C GLY A 123 -6.04 -3.36 7.51
N TRP A 124 -4.90 -3.28 6.85
CA TRP A 124 -4.03 -2.12 6.92
C TRP A 124 -4.63 -0.93 6.16
N THR A 125 -4.66 0.22 6.83
CA THR A 125 -5.21 1.48 6.31
C THR A 125 -4.12 2.54 6.38
N VAL A 126 -3.91 3.29 5.31
CA VAL A 126 -2.94 4.39 5.27
C VAL A 126 -3.52 5.59 6.01
N VAL A 127 -2.84 6.04 7.05
CA VAL A 127 -3.25 7.16 7.90
C VAL A 127 -2.32 8.35 7.82
N GLY A 128 -1.13 8.17 7.24
CA GLY A 128 -0.15 9.22 7.01
C GLY A 128 0.68 8.92 5.77
N TYR A 129 1.02 9.96 5.03
CA TYR A 129 1.85 9.87 3.84
C TYR A 129 2.72 11.11 3.74
N SER A 130 4.02 10.93 3.64
CA SER A 130 4.96 12.02 3.49
C SER A 130 6.01 11.73 2.43
N LEU A 131 6.17 12.70 1.54
CA LEU A 131 7.23 12.71 0.53
C LEU A 131 8.53 13.19 1.19
N ARG A 132 9.57 12.38 1.11
CA ARG A 132 10.92 12.84 1.39
C ARG A 132 11.60 13.11 0.05
N PRO A 133 11.85 14.38 -0.33
CA PRO A 133 12.68 14.67 -1.49
C PRO A 133 13.98 13.89 -1.34
N GLY A 134 14.37 13.17 -2.37
CA GLY A 134 15.53 12.28 -2.34
C GLY A 134 16.70 12.98 -1.68
N GLY A 135 17.12 12.50 -0.52
CA GLY A 135 18.31 12.95 0.13
C GLY A 135 19.47 12.77 -0.85
N ALA A 136 20.16 13.82 -1.16
CA ALA A 136 21.47 13.74 -1.80
C ALA A 136 22.24 12.60 -1.13
N SER A 137 22.80 11.73 -1.94
CA SER A 137 23.68 10.64 -1.51
C SER A 137 24.53 11.15 -0.35
N ALA A 138 24.48 10.42 0.77
CA ALA A 138 25.40 10.70 1.86
C ALA A 138 26.80 10.81 1.27
N PRO A 139 27.60 11.81 1.62
CA PRO A 139 28.95 11.93 1.12
C PRO A 139 29.68 10.65 1.49
N THR A 140 30.19 9.97 0.48
CA THR A 140 31.12 8.86 0.65
C THR A 140 32.25 9.35 1.55
N PRO A 141 32.52 8.68 2.69
CA PRO A 141 33.67 9.06 3.48
C PRO A 141 34.92 8.94 2.60
N ASP A 142 35.56 10.07 2.40
CA ASP A 142 36.81 10.21 1.69
C ASP A 142 37.82 9.26 2.34
N LYS A 143 38.24 8.23 1.61
CA LYS A 143 39.31 7.34 1.97
C LYS A 143 40.60 7.85 1.32
N ASP A 144 41.01 9.03 1.68
CA ASP A 144 42.38 9.45 1.38
C ASP A 144 42.86 10.35 2.48
N HIS A 145 43.52 9.74 3.43
CA HIS A 145 44.70 10.29 4.13
C HIS A 145 45.27 9.20 5.04
N ALA A 146 46.15 8.43 4.49
CA ALA A 146 47.23 7.80 5.23
C ALA A 146 48.53 8.13 4.52
#